data_e15406e5cdb85b60481c53a494e512da
#
_entry.id   e15406e5cdb85b60481c53a494e512da
#
_cell.length_a   1.000
_cell.length_b   1.000
_cell.length_c   1.000
_cell.angle_alpha   90.00
_cell.angle_beta   90.00
_cell.angle_gamma   90.00
#
_symmetry.space_group_name_H-M   'P 1'
#
loop_
_entity.id
_entity.type
_entity.pdbx_description
1 polymer ?
#
loop_
_entity_poly.entity_id
_entity_poly.type
_entity_poly.pdbx_seq_one_letter_code
_entity_poly.pdbx_strand_id
1 'polypeptide(L)'
;IGNAASAIQFIPHLARSAAEVNIFQRSANWISPRGNRPFSEGAKRLLGRSRLLAKLYRAAIWSYYEGLMYPIIRGVPGFTHYIRRLARRALAEVDDPALRAKLVPDYPIGGKRVLVSDNYYKTLNRDNVHVVDAGIERISERGIVTREGNEIQADLIVYGTGFRSTEFLAPMHIVGRRGVSLEEQWQRNGSEAYLGTVVPGFPNFFTMYGPGSNLGHNSIIFMFECQIRYILASIELVARTNSRSIEVTAAACEEFNRRLQKKLASAVWAKLDHSWYISGGKIVNNWGGSTVSYWWQTRSVDRGSVRLEGVSERLPAGDTGTDRTAMAG
;
A
#
# COMPACT_ATOMS: atom_id res chain seq x y z
N ILE A 1 1.34 19.38 -8.53
CA ILE A 1 0.58 19.49 -7.26
C ILE A 1 0.80 18.23 -6.45
N GLY A 2 1.31 18.35 -5.20
CA GLY A 2 1.62 17.26 -4.29
C GLY A 2 3.12 16.95 -4.18
N ASN A 3 3.53 16.39 -3.04
CA ASN A 3 4.92 16.10 -2.69
C ASN A 3 5.10 14.71 -2.02
N ALA A 4 4.16 13.78 -2.26
CA ALA A 4 4.22 12.43 -1.69
C ALA A 4 5.06 11.46 -2.55
N ALA A 5 4.91 10.15 -2.34
CA ALA A 5 5.80 9.10 -2.87
C ALA A 5 6.03 9.15 -4.38
N SER A 6 5.01 9.45 -5.19
CA SER A 6 5.16 9.60 -6.65
C SER A 6 5.87 10.90 -6.98
N ALA A 7 5.47 12.00 -6.33
CA ALA A 7 5.99 13.34 -6.62
C ALA A 7 7.51 13.42 -6.38
N ILE A 8 8.02 12.93 -5.24
CA ILE A 8 9.46 12.98 -4.96
C ILE A 8 10.30 12.14 -5.94
N GLN A 9 9.67 11.28 -6.73
CA GLN A 9 10.35 10.49 -7.75
C GLN A 9 10.37 11.19 -9.11
N PHE A 10 9.28 11.83 -9.55
CA PHE A 10 9.25 12.49 -10.85
C PHE A 10 9.78 13.93 -10.82
N ILE A 11 9.66 14.67 -9.71
CA ILE A 11 10.15 16.06 -9.59
C ILE A 11 11.62 16.20 -9.99
N PRO A 12 12.56 15.33 -9.53
CA PRO A 12 13.96 15.43 -9.97
C PRO A 12 14.17 15.24 -11.48
N HIS A 13 13.27 14.54 -12.16
CA HIS A 13 13.31 14.39 -13.61
C HIS A 13 12.75 15.63 -14.31
N LEU A 14 11.62 16.14 -13.86
CA LEU A 14 11.03 17.39 -14.40
C LEU A 14 11.99 18.58 -14.26
N ALA A 15 12.64 18.72 -13.11
CA ALA A 15 13.59 19.80 -12.84
C ALA A 15 14.80 19.83 -13.79
N ARG A 16 15.07 18.75 -14.53
CA ARG A 16 16.15 18.71 -15.54
C ARG A 16 15.71 19.20 -16.91
N SER A 17 14.42 19.11 -17.21
CA SER A 17 13.88 19.39 -18.56
C SER A 17 12.99 20.62 -18.63
N ALA A 18 12.37 21.01 -17.51
CA ALA A 18 11.52 22.20 -17.45
C ALA A 18 12.35 23.46 -17.17
N ALA A 19 11.94 24.59 -17.74
CA ALA A 19 12.51 25.89 -17.42
C ALA A 19 12.26 26.26 -15.97
N GLU A 20 11.07 25.97 -15.44
CA GLU A 20 10.67 26.22 -14.07
C GLU A 20 9.77 25.08 -13.54
N VAL A 21 9.90 24.76 -12.26
CA VAL A 21 9.07 23.75 -11.57
C VAL A 21 8.55 24.32 -10.27
N ASN A 22 7.25 24.54 -10.20
CA ASN A 22 6.55 24.99 -9.01
C ASN A 22 5.90 23.80 -8.29
N ILE A 23 6.33 23.51 -7.06
CA ILE A 23 5.88 22.37 -6.25
C ILE A 23 4.86 22.84 -5.22
N PHE A 24 3.57 22.63 -5.47
CA PHE A 24 2.53 22.95 -4.51
C PHE A 24 2.49 21.89 -3.40
N GLN A 25 2.87 22.29 -2.19
CA GLN A 25 2.99 21.45 -1.01
C GLN A 25 2.02 21.90 0.09
N ARG A 26 1.05 21.04 0.47
CA ARG A 26 0.17 21.30 1.61
C ARG A 26 0.83 21.01 2.97
N SER A 27 1.62 19.95 3.04
CA SER A 27 2.36 19.53 4.25
C SER A 27 3.65 18.84 3.87
N ALA A 28 4.69 19.04 4.69
CA ALA A 28 5.97 18.37 4.49
C ALA A 28 5.89 16.86 4.77
N ASN A 29 6.84 16.09 4.22
CA ASN A 29 6.94 14.65 4.43
C ASN A 29 8.27 14.27 5.04
N TRP A 30 8.29 13.23 5.89
CA TRP A 30 9.52 12.61 6.35
C TRP A 30 10.16 11.84 5.19
N ILE A 31 11.36 12.27 4.77
CA ILE A 31 12.12 11.63 3.69
C ILE A 31 13.46 11.18 4.26
N SER A 32 13.76 9.89 4.09
CA SER A 32 15.02 9.27 4.49
C SER A 32 15.86 8.94 3.25
N PRO A 33 17.18 8.87 3.34
CA PRO A 33 18.00 8.37 2.26
C PRO A 33 17.56 6.97 1.83
N ARG A 34 17.50 6.74 0.53
CA ARG A 34 17.18 5.42 -0.05
C ARG A 34 18.40 4.50 -0.02
N GLY A 35 19.59 5.06 -0.21
CA GLY A 35 20.84 4.31 -0.28
C GLY A 35 20.89 3.34 -1.46
N ASN A 36 20.24 3.69 -2.57
CA ASN A 36 20.15 2.82 -3.73
C ASN A 36 21.50 2.73 -4.44
N ARG A 37 22.02 1.51 -4.59
CA ARG A 37 23.27 1.24 -5.32
C ARG A 37 23.03 0.19 -6.40
N PRO A 38 23.58 0.37 -7.61
CA PRO A 38 23.50 -0.63 -8.64
C PRO A 38 24.25 -1.89 -8.21
N PHE A 39 23.71 -3.06 -8.53
CA PHE A 39 24.42 -4.30 -8.34
C PHE A 39 25.63 -4.36 -9.28
N SER A 40 26.78 -4.79 -8.76
CA SER A 40 27.92 -5.12 -9.62
C SER A 40 27.59 -6.29 -10.55
N GLU A 41 28.24 -6.38 -11.69
CA GLU A 41 28.02 -7.48 -12.65
C GLU A 41 28.31 -8.86 -12.04
N GLY A 42 29.27 -8.93 -11.10
CA GLY A 42 29.53 -10.15 -10.33
C GLY A 42 28.35 -10.53 -9.43
N ALA A 43 27.76 -9.57 -8.71
CA ALA A 43 26.60 -9.80 -7.87
C ALA A 43 25.37 -10.21 -8.70
N LYS A 44 25.13 -9.58 -9.85
CA LYS A 44 24.04 -9.97 -10.77
C LYS A 44 24.19 -11.41 -11.25
N ARG A 45 25.40 -11.78 -11.67
CA ARG A 45 25.71 -13.15 -12.11
C ARG A 45 25.53 -14.17 -10.98
N LEU A 46 26.01 -13.86 -9.78
CA LEU A 46 25.93 -14.74 -8.61
C LEU A 46 24.46 -14.97 -8.20
N LEU A 47 23.69 -13.90 -8.04
CA LEU A 47 22.27 -13.99 -7.66
C LEU A 47 21.42 -14.64 -8.76
N GLY A 48 21.74 -14.40 -10.03
CA GLY A 48 21.05 -15.03 -11.17
C GLY A 48 21.32 -16.54 -11.30
N ARG A 49 22.51 -17.01 -10.89
CA ARG A 49 22.88 -18.42 -10.95
C ARG A 49 22.40 -19.24 -9.74
N SER A 50 22.23 -18.63 -8.58
CA SER A 50 21.88 -19.32 -7.34
C SER A 50 20.57 -18.84 -6.75
N ARG A 51 19.50 -19.63 -6.95
CA ARG A 51 18.18 -19.39 -6.33
C ARG A 51 18.27 -19.33 -4.80
N LEU A 52 19.16 -20.09 -4.18
CA LEU A 52 19.35 -20.09 -2.74
C LEU A 52 19.93 -18.75 -2.27
N LEU A 53 20.98 -18.25 -2.91
CA LEU A 53 21.56 -16.94 -2.56
C LEU A 53 20.56 -15.80 -2.78
N ALA A 54 19.79 -15.85 -3.85
CA ALA A 54 18.73 -14.86 -4.08
C ALA A 54 17.67 -14.90 -2.98
N LYS A 55 17.25 -16.09 -2.52
CA LYS A 55 16.32 -16.25 -1.40
C LYS A 55 16.91 -15.76 -0.07
N LEU A 56 18.17 -16.07 0.21
CA LEU A 56 18.86 -15.60 1.42
C LEU A 56 19.02 -14.07 1.41
N TYR A 57 19.37 -13.49 0.28
CA TYR A 57 19.47 -12.04 0.12
C TYR A 57 18.10 -11.36 0.32
N ARG A 58 17.03 -11.93 -0.28
CA ARG A 58 15.67 -11.46 -0.06
C ARG A 58 15.26 -11.57 1.42
N ALA A 59 15.58 -12.68 2.07
CA ALA A 59 15.29 -12.88 3.49
C ALA A 59 16.04 -11.86 4.37
N ALA A 60 17.28 -11.54 4.06
CA ALA A 60 18.06 -10.53 4.77
C ALA A 60 17.43 -9.13 4.64
N ILE A 61 17.02 -8.72 3.43
CA ILE A 61 16.30 -7.46 3.22
C ILE A 61 14.99 -7.44 4.01
N TRP A 62 14.19 -8.51 3.90
CA TRP A 62 12.93 -8.63 4.61
C TRP A 62 13.12 -8.54 6.14
N SER A 63 14.12 -9.25 6.69
CA SER A 63 14.43 -9.22 8.12
C SER A 63 14.89 -7.83 8.59
N TYR A 64 15.67 -7.13 7.77
CA TYR A 64 16.09 -5.75 8.06
C TYR A 64 14.89 -4.82 8.18
N TYR A 65 13.96 -4.84 7.20
CA TYR A 65 12.79 -3.98 7.26
C TYR A 65 11.81 -4.39 8.37
N GLU A 66 11.62 -5.68 8.62
CA GLU A 66 10.79 -6.18 9.72
C GLU A 66 11.36 -5.74 11.08
N GLY A 67 12.67 -5.92 11.29
CA GLY A 67 13.33 -5.56 12.55
C GLY A 67 13.48 -4.07 12.79
N LEU A 68 13.59 -3.26 11.73
CA LEU A 68 13.78 -1.82 11.85
C LEU A 68 12.47 -1.03 11.79
N MET A 69 11.65 -1.28 10.75
CA MET A 69 10.49 -0.42 10.47
C MET A 69 9.25 -0.79 11.28
N TYR A 70 9.06 -2.06 11.62
CA TYR A 70 7.93 -2.45 12.46
C TYR A 70 7.96 -1.81 13.86
N PRO A 71 9.10 -1.78 14.58
CA PRO A 71 9.20 -1.03 15.83
C PRO A 71 8.91 0.48 15.69
N ILE A 72 9.23 1.10 14.53
CA ILE A 72 8.91 2.51 14.27
C ILE A 72 7.40 2.73 14.21
N ILE A 73 6.68 1.86 13.49
CA ILE A 73 5.22 1.90 13.41
C ILE A 73 4.59 1.70 14.79
N ARG A 74 5.22 0.89 15.63
CA ARG A 74 4.81 0.67 17.02
C ARG A 74 5.19 1.83 17.95
N GLY A 75 5.89 2.84 17.44
CA GLY A 75 6.30 4.01 18.20
C GLY A 75 7.43 3.76 19.21
N VAL A 76 8.25 2.71 19.00
CA VAL A 76 9.38 2.40 19.90
C VAL A 76 10.43 3.53 19.84
N PRO A 77 10.74 4.20 20.97
CA PRO A 77 11.49 5.46 20.97
C PRO A 77 12.87 5.41 20.32
N GLY A 78 13.69 4.39 20.60
CA GLY A 78 15.03 4.25 20.02
C GLY A 78 15.02 4.17 18.50
N PHE A 79 14.10 3.39 17.92
CA PHE A 79 13.95 3.22 16.47
C PHE A 79 13.39 4.49 15.81
N THR A 80 12.42 5.14 16.42
CA THR A 80 11.87 6.42 15.92
C THR A 80 12.92 7.53 15.96
N HIS A 81 13.76 7.57 16.98
CA HIS A 81 14.86 8.51 17.05
C HIS A 81 15.89 8.29 15.95
N TYR A 82 16.26 7.03 15.69
CA TYR A 82 17.21 6.68 14.65
C TYR A 82 16.75 7.13 13.26
N ILE A 83 15.53 6.76 12.85
CA ILE A 83 15.04 7.15 11.53
C ILE A 83 14.80 8.66 11.40
N ARG A 84 14.38 9.32 12.49
CA ARG A 84 14.27 10.79 12.53
C ARG A 84 15.62 11.45 12.33
N ARG A 85 16.69 10.93 12.94
CA ARG A 85 18.05 11.41 12.72
C ARG A 85 18.49 11.28 11.27
N LEU A 86 18.18 10.15 10.62
CA LEU A 86 18.48 9.96 9.20
C LEU A 86 17.71 10.95 8.32
N ALA A 87 16.41 11.12 8.55
CA ALA A 87 15.59 12.06 7.81
C ALA A 87 16.05 13.51 8.00
N ARG A 88 16.44 13.91 9.21
CA ARG A 88 17.00 15.24 9.46
C ARG A 88 18.35 15.48 8.77
N ARG A 89 19.19 14.42 8.68
CA ARG A 89 20.44 14.50 7.91
C ARG A 89 20.18 14.70 6.43
N ALA A 90 19.19 13.97 5.86
CA ALA A 90 18.79 14.18 4.49
C ALA A 90 18.23 15.59 4.24
N LEU A 91 17.39 16.09 5.16
CA LEU A 91 16.83 17.44 5.07
C LEU A 91 17.93 18.53 5.14
N ALA A 92 19.04 18.25 5.81
CA ALA A 92 20.18 19.17 5.88
C ALA A 92 20.88 19.39 4.51
N GLU A 93 20.57 18.58 3.50
CA GLU A 93 21.02 18.78 2.11
C GLU A 93 20.31 19.97 1.41
N VAL A 94 19.26 20.52 1.99
CA VAL A 94 18.62 21.77 1.51
C VAL A 94 19.44 22.96 1.99
N ASP A 95 19.94 23.78 1.07
CA ASP A 95 20.88 24.86 1.37
C ASP A 95 20.19 26.04 2.05
N ASP A 96 19.01 26.45 1.57
CA ASP A 96 18.24 27.56 2.14
C ASP A 96 17.63 27.20 3.51
N PRO A 97 17.99 27.90 4.60
CA PRO A 97 17.43 27.64 5.92
C PRO A 97 15.92 27.92 6.03
N ALA A 98 15.40 28.90 5.29
CA ALA A 98 13.98 29.24 5.30
C ALA A 98 13.16 28.15 4.61
N LEU A 99 13.61 27.66 3.46
CA LEU A 99 13.02 26.51 2.78
C LEU A 99 13.12 25.26 3.66
N ARG A 100 14.28 25.00 4.26
CA ARG A 100 14.48 23.85 5.16
C ARG A 100 13.49 23.83 6.31
N ALA A 101 13.18 24.98 6.91
CA ALA A 101 12.20 25.10 7.98
C ALA A 101 10.78 24.70 7.52
N LYS A 102 10.38 25.08 6.31
CA LYS A 102 9.08 24.72 5.70
C LYS A 102 8.97 23.23 5.36
N LEU A 103 10.09 22.51 5.26
CA LEU A 103 10.14 21.09 4.92
C LEU A 103 10.21 20.17 6.15
N VAL A 104 10.12 20.72 7.36
CA VAL A 104 10.03 19.92 8.60
C VAL A 104 8.59 19.47 8.81
N PRO A 105 8.31 18.14 8.84
CA PRO A 105 6.95 17.66 9.10
C PRO A 105 6.50 17.94 10.53
N ASP A 106 5.24 18.31 10.70
CA ASP A 106 4.56 18.63 11.96
C ASP A 106 3.94 17.41 12.66
N TYR A 107 4.08 16.22 12.07
CA TYR A 107 3.51 14.96 12.59
C TYR A 107 4.59 13.94 12.97
N PRO A 108 4.25 12.97 13.86
CA PRO A 108 5.19 11.93 14.29
C PRO A 108 5.72 11.10 13.13
N ILE A 109 7.02 10.79 13.13
CA ILE A 109 7.62 9.92 12.11
C ILE A 109 6.98 8.53 12.14
N GLY A 110 6.66 8.00 10.96
CA GLY A 110 5.88 6.77 10.81
C GLY A 110 4.37 7.00 10.80
N GLY A 111 3.85 8.15 11.21
CA GLY A 111 2.43 8.50 11.14
C GLY A 111 1.90 8.53 9.72
N LYS A 112 2.67 9.11 8.79
CA LYS A 112 2.54 8.86 7.34
C LYS A 112 3.71 8.00 6.90
N ARG A 113 3.62 7.37 5.73
CA ARG A 113 4.71 6.57 5.17
C ARG A 113 5.98 7.42 5.09
N VAL A 114 7.07 6.95 5.71
CA VAL A 114 8.39 7.57 5.52
C VAL A 114 8.79 7.35 4.07
N LEU A 115 9.02 8.43 3.35
CA LEU A 115 9.44 8.39 1.96
C LEU A 115 10.95 8.14 1.88
N VAL A 116 11.42 7.64 0.74
CA VAL A 116 12.85 7.39 0.52
C VAL A 116 13.30 8.03 -0.79
N SER A 117 14.33 8.86 -0.72
CA SER A 117 14.93 9.50 -1.90
C SER A 117 16.36 9.92 -1.60
N ASP A 118 17.26 9.81 -2.60
CA ASP A 118 18.65 10.25 -2.52
C ASP A 118 18.88 11.59 -3.23
N ASN A 119 17.90 12.08 -3.96
CA ASN A 119 18.05 13.26 -4.84
C ASN A 119 16.97 14.33 -4.71
N TYR A 120 15.86 14.07 -4.01
CA TYR A 120 14.75 15.02 -3.90
C TYR A 120 15.19 16.34 -3.25
N TYR A 121 15.79 16.29 -2.05
CA TYR A 121 16.24 17.51 -1.36
C TYR A 121 17.31 18.26 -2.14
N LYS A 122 18.26 17.57 -2.78
CA LYS A 122 19.25 18.18 -3.68
C LYS A 122 18.61 18.90 -4.87
N THR A 123 17.47 18.36 -5.35
CA THR A 123 16.73 18.98 -6.45
C THR A 123 16.12 20.32 -6.04
N LEU A 124 15.73 20.48 -4.77
CA LEU A 124 15.16 21.73 -4.27
C LEU A 124 16.16 22.89 -4.19
N ASN A 125 17.48 22.62 -4.28
CA ASN A 125 18.53 23.65 -4.36
C ASN A 125 18.74 24.21 -5.76
N ARG A 126 17.99 23.74 -6.76
CA ARG A 126 18.11 24.25 -8.14
C ARG A 126 17.36 25.59 -8.27
N ASP A 127 17.94 26.53 -8.99
CA ASP A 127 17.36 27.86 -9.21
C ASP A 127 15.99 27.82 -9.90
N ASN A 128 15.73 26.76 -10.69
CA ASN A 128 14.47 26.56 -11.39
C ASN A 128 13.42 25.76 -10.62
N VAL A 129 13.59 25.52 -9.30
CA VAL A 129 12.67 24.71 -8.49
C VAL A 129 12.17 25.51 -7.29
N HIS A 130 10.88 25.73 -7.21
CA HIS A 130 10.24 26.51 -6.16
C HIS A 130 9.22 25.69 -5.39
N VAL A 131 9.23 25.80 -4.06
CA VAL A 131 8.22 25.16 -3.20
C VAL A 131 7.19 26.21 -2.81
N VAL A 132 5.94 25.95 -3.20
CA VAL A 132 4.79 26.81 -2.94
C VAL A 132 3.95 26.16 -1.83
N ASP A 133 3.88 26.81 -0.68
CA ASP A 133 3.09 26.40 0.49
C ASP A 133 1.71 27.11 0.57
N ALA A 134 1.44 28.02 -0.34
CA ALA A 134 0.16 28.67 -0.49
C ALA A 134 -0.93 27.67 -0.92
N GLY A 135 -2.13 27.81 -0.33
CA GLY A 135 -3.27 27.00 -0.72
C GLY A 135 -3.74 27.32 -2.14
N ILE A 136 -4.15 26.30 -2.87
CA ILE A 136 -4.75 26.45 -4.21
C ILE A 136 -6.21 26.89 -4.03
N GLU A 137 -6.60 27.96 -4.71
CA GLU A 137 -7.98 28.40 -4.82
C GLU A 137 -8.65 27.76 -6.05
N ARG A 138 -8.03 27.93 -7.23
CA ARG A 138 -8.55 27.40 -8.49
C ARG A 138 -7.44 27.20 -9.52
N ILE A 139 -7.75 26.45 -10.54
CA ILE A 139 -6.96 26.33 -11.75
C ILE A 139 -7.55 27.30 -12.79
N SER A 140 -6.71 28.11 -13.41
CA SER A 140 -7.07 29.04 -14.48
C SER A 140 -6.62 28.51 -15.85
N GLU A 141 -6.93 29.22 -16.91
CA GLU A 141 -6.44 28.92 -18.27
C GLU A 141 -4.91 29.07 -18.39
N ARG A 142 -4.28 29.87 -17.52
CA ARG A 142 -2.86 30.18 -17.55
C ARG A 142 -2.03 29.50 -16.47
N GLY A 143 -2.67 28.84 -15.50
CA GLY A 143 -1.94 28.20 -14.41
C GLY A 143 -2.76 27.99 -13.15
N ILE A 144 -2.20 28.29 -11.98
CA ILE A 144 -2.78 28.03 -10.66
C ILE A 144 -2.91 29.34 -9.89
N VAL A 145 -4.12 29.66 -9.42
CA VAL A 145 -4.39 30.80 -8.54
C VAL A 145 -4.35 30.32 -7.10
N THR A 146 -3.54 30.98 -6.30
CA THR A 146 -3.44 30.70 -4.86
C THR A 146 -4.52 31.43 -4.08
N ARG A 147 -4.81 31.01 -2.86
CA ARG A 147 -5.77 31.68 -1.95
C ARG A 147 -5.36 33.10 -1.58
N GLU A 148 -4.12 33.45 -1.80
CA GLU A 148 -3.57 34.79 -1.60
C GLU A 148 -3.78 35.69 -2.83
N GLY A 149 -4.39 35.15 -3.91
CA GLY A 149 -4.67 35.88 -5.15
C GLY A 149 -3.53 35.88 -6.16
N ASN A 150 -2.39 35.24 -5.88
CA ASN A 150 -1.27 35.16 -6.82
C ASN A 150 -1.55 34.10 -7.90
N GLU A 151 -1.37 34.44 -9.16
CA GLU A 151 -1.44 33.49 -10.27
C GLU A 151 -0.03 33.02 -10.66
N ILE A 152 0.22 31.72 -10.53
CA ILE A 152 1.45 31.06 -10.93
C ILE A 152 1.21 30.42 -12.29
N GLN A 153 1.88 30.91 -13.32
CA GLN A 153 1.74 30.42 -14.69
C GLN A 153 2.32 29.00 -14.82
N ALA A 154 1.70 28.17 -15.65
CA ALA A 154 2.15 26.82 -15.92
C ALA A 154 1.62 26.31 -17.25
N ASP A 155 2.51 25.79 -18.10
CA ASP A 155 2.16 25.12 -19.36
C ASP A 155 1.66 23.71 -19.12
N LEU A 156 2.10 23.07 -18.00
CA LEU A 156 1.76 21.70 -17.62
C LEU A 156 1.50 21.60 -16.12
N ILE A 157 0.38 21.03 -15.76
CA ILE A 157 0.05 20.70 -14.37
C ILE A 157 0.11 19.19 -14.17
N VAL A 158 1.01 18.73 -13.29
CA VAL A 158 1.17 17.32 -12.95
C VAL A 158 0.51 17.05 -11.59
N TYR A 159 -0.50 16.18 -11.56
CA TYR A 159 -1.19 15.80 -10.35
C TYR A 159 -0.48 14.64 -9.64
N GLY A 160 0.20 14.94 -8.54
CA GLY A 160 0.77 13.98 -7.61
C GLY A 160 -0.04 13.88 -6.32
N THR A 161 -1.37 14.09 -6.39
CA THR A 161 -2.28 14.29 -5.26
C THR A 161 -2.70 13.00 -4.56
N GLY A 162 -2.42 11.83 -5.15
CA GLY A 162 -2.73 10.51 -4.62
C GLY A 162 -4.08 9.96 -5.10
N PHE A 163 -4.45 8.81 -4.54
CA PHE A 163 -5.65 8.07 -4.88
C PHE A 163 -6.66 8.11 -3.72
N ARG A 164 -7.91 7.78 -4.00
CA ARG A 164 -8.95 7.53 -3.00
C ARG A 164 -8.75 6.15 -2.38
N SER A 165 -7.79 6.04 -1.50
CA SER A 165 -7.27 4.77 -0.97
C SER A 165 -8.24 4.00 -0.08
N THR A 166 -9.35 4.61 0.32
CA THR A 166 -10.39 4.00 1.13
C THR A 166 -11.59 3.52 0.32
N GLU A 167 -11.64 3.87 -0.97
CA GLU A 167 -12.64 3.38 -1.93
C GLU A 167 -12.10 2.11 -2.61
N PHE A 168 -12.09 1.01 -1.84
CA PHE A 168 -11.59 -0.26 -2.36
C PHE A 168 -12.44 -0.76 -3.52
N LEU A 169 -11.78 -1.25 -4.58
CA LEU A 169 -12.37 -1.87 -5.76
C LEU A 169 -13.25 -0.96 -6.62
N ALA A 170 -13.39 0.32 -6.27
CA ALA A 170 -14.12 1.26 -7.13
C ALA A 170 -13.40 1.43 -8.50
N PRO A 171 -14.13 1.54 -9.61
CA PRO A 171 -15.59 1.64 -9.74
C PRO A 171 -16.31 0.29 -10.02
N MET A 172 -15.78 -0.84 -9.57
CA MET A 172 -16.37 -2.16 -9.83
C MET A 172 -17.65 -2.37 -9.02
N HIS A 173 -18.72 -2.84 -9.66
CA HIS A 173 -19.95 -3.24 -8.99
C HIS A 173 -19.90 -4.74 -8.68
N ILE A 174 -19.74 -5.08 -7.42
CA ILE A 174 -19.64 -6.45 -6.94
C ILE A 174 -20.88 -6.76 -6.11
N VAL A 175 -21.63 -7.76 -6.56
CA VAL A 175 -22.90 -8.17 -5.95
C VAL A 175 -22.73 -9.56 -5.31
N GLY A 176 -23.04 -9.63 -4.03
CA GLY A 176 -22.98 -10.85 -3.25
C GLY A 176 -24.34 -11.57 -3.13
N ARG A 177 -24.46 -12.39 -2.08
CA ARG A 177 -25.73 -13.09 -1.79
C ARG A 177 -26.87 -12.09 -1.60
N ARG A 178 -28.07 -12.52 -2.04
CA ARG A 178 -29.32 -11.74 -1.92
C ARG A 178 -29.25 -10.36 -2.58
N GLY A 179 -28.38 -10.16 -3.57
CA GLY A 179 -28.26 -8.91 -4.28
C GLY A 179 -27.57 -7.77 -3.50
N VAL A 180 -26.89 -8.07 -2.41
CA VAL A 180 -26.20 -7.05 -1.60
C VAL A 180 -24.97 -6.55 -2.35
N SER A 181 -24.86 -5.24 -2.55
CA SER A 181 -23.68 -4.59 -3.11
C SER A 181 -22.56 -4.51 -2.08
N LEU A 182 -21.33 -4.86 -2.49
CA LEU A 182 -20.13 -4.76 -1.66
C LEU A 182 -19.86 -3.29 -1.28
N GLU A 183 -20.04 -2.38 -2.22
CA GLU A 183 -19.88 -0.95 -1.99
C GLU A 183 -20.84 -0.45 -0.90
N GLU A 184 -22.14 -0.78 -1.00
CA GLU A 184 -23.14 -0.39 0.01
C GLU A 184 -22.85 -1.01 1.38
N GLN A 185 -22.39 -2.27 1.43
CA GLN A 185 -22.00 -2.91 2.68
C GLN A 185 -20.84 -2.17 3.34
N TRP A 186 -19.83 -1.78 2.56
CA TRP A 186 -18.66 -1.06 3.06
C TRP A 186 -18.95 0.41 3.39
N GLN A 187 -19.88 1.04 2.70
CA GLN A 187 -20.35 2.40 3.07
C GLN A 187 -21.07 2.41 4.43
N ARG A 188 -21.87 1.39 4.73
CA ARG A 188 -22.62 1.29 5.98
C ARG A 188 -21.76 0.94 7.19
N ASN A 189 -20.85 0.00 7.04
CA ASN A 189 -20.10 -0.63 8.16
C ASN A 189 -18.62 -0.20 8.22
N GLY A 190 -18.15 0.52 7.23
CA GLY A 190 -16.72 0.69 6.94
C GLY A 190 -16.17 -0.45 6.08
N SER A 191 -15.06 -0.20 5.38
CA SER A 191 -14.43 -1.22 4.54
C SER A 191 -13.73 -2.24 5.42
N GLU A 192 -14.28 -3.45 5.52
CA GLU A 192 -13.77 -4.55 6.33
C GLU A 192 -13.66 -5.83 5.49
N ALA A 193 -12.59 -6.61 5.73
CA ALA A 193 -12.39 -7.93 5.15
C ALA A 193 -11.66 -8.82 6.17
N TYR A 194 -11.90 -10.13 6.12
CA TYR A 194 -11.13 -11.09 6.89
C TYR A 194 -9.79 -11.32 6.19
N LEU A 195 -8.69 -11.12 6.90
CA LEU A 195 -7.31 -11.17 6.38
C LEU A 195 -7.06 -10.24 5.16
N GLY A 196 -7.90 -9.20 4.96
CA GLY A 196 -7.82 -8.36 3.77
C GLY A 196 -8.10 -9.10 2.46
N THR A 197 -8.77 -10.25 2.51
CA THR A 197 -8.88 -11.16 1.36
C THR A 197 -10.30 -11.63 1.09
N VAL A 198 -11.11 -11.88 2.11
CA VAL A 198 -12.48 -12.42 1.94
C VAL A 198 -13.51 -11.61 2.74
N VAL A 199 -14.72 -11.51 2.22
CA VAL A 199 -15.80 -10.68 2.77
C VAL A 199 -17.04 -11.54 3.01
N PRO A 200 -17.71 -11.43 4.17
CA PRO A 200 -18.97 -12.14 4.43
C PRO A 200 -20.07 -11.72 3.45
N GLY A 201 -20.85 -12.67 2.97
CA GLY A 201 -21.89 -12.45 1.98
C GLY A 201 -21.42 -12.57 0.51
N PHE A 202 -20.11 -12.81 0.29
CA PHE A 202 -19.51 -12.92 -1.03
C PHE A 202 -18.76 -14.26 -1.18
N PRO A 203 -19.48 -15.37 -1.38
CA PRO A 203 -18.87 -16.68 -1.52
C PRO A 203 -17.97 -16.77 -2.74
N ASN A 204 -16.86 -17.49 -2.63
CA ASN A 204 -15.83 -17.65 -3.69
C ASN A 204 -15.22 -16.32 -4.18
N PHE A 205 -15.48 -15.22 -3.51
CA PHE A 205 -14.90 -13.93 -3.83
C PHE A 205 -13.63 -13.71 -2.99
N PHE A 206 -12.54 -13.44 -3.68
CA PHE A 206 -11.25 -13.13 -3.08
C PHE A 206 -10.74 -11.80 -3.61
N THR A 207 -10.26 -10.95 -2.72
CA THR A 207 -9.56 -9.73 -3.08
C THR A 207 -8.11 -9.79 -2.60
N MET A 208 -7.22 -9.17 -3.35
CA MET A 208 -5.84 -8.93 -2.92
C MET A 208 -5.69 -7.45 -2.56
N TYR A 209 -4.89 -7.17 -1.54
CA TYR A 209 -4.71 -5.80 -1.05
C TYR A 209 -6.01 -5.14 -0.56
N GLY A 210 -6.94 -5.95 -0.05
CA GLY A 210 -8.18 -5.44 0.51
C GLY A 210 -8.00 -4.75 1.86
N PRO A 211 -9.11 -4.31 2.49
CA PRO A 211 -9.10 -3.60 3.77
C PRO A 211 -8.26 -4.29 4.84
N GLY A 212 -7.46 -3.51 5.58
CA GLY A 212 -6.62 -4.03 6.67
C GLY A 212 -5.38 -4.81 6.25
N SER A 213 -4.94 -4.75 4.97
CA SER A 213 -3.76 -5.48 4.49
C SER A 213 -2.61 -4.62 3.99
N ASN A 214 -2.76 -3.29 3.92
CA ASN A 214 -1.67 -2.40 3.55
C ASN A 214 -0.55 -2.41 4.60
N LEU A 215 0.71 -2.34 4.14
CA LEU A 215 1.89 -2.28 5.00
C LEU A 215 2.54 -0.91 4.99
N GLY A 216 2.92 -0.44 6.18
CA GLY A 216 3.76 0.75 6.35
C GLY A 216 5.25 0.44 6.53
N HIS A 217 5.67 -0.83 6.65
CA HIS A 217 7.00 -1.16 7.15
C HIS A 217 7.80 -2.17 6.32
N ASN A 218 7.15 -3.02 5.53
CA ASN A 218 7.83 -4.09 4.80
C ASN A 218 7.24 -4.27 3.39
N SER A 219 7.55 -5.37 2.72
CA SER A 219 7.16 -5.66 1.36
C SER A 219 5.69 -6.03 1.23
N ILE A 220 4.94 -5.28 0.42
CA ILE A 220 3.56 -5.62 0.05
C ILE A 220 3.50 -6.89 -0.81
N ILE A 221 4.56 -7.18 -1.57
CA ILE A 221 4.66 -8.43 -2.35
C ILE A 221 4.64 -9.65 -1.43
N PHE A 222 5.27 -9.55 -0.25
CA PHE A 222 5.20 -10.61 0.76
C PHE A 222 3.76 -10.82 1.25
N MET A 223 3.00 -9.75 1.44
CA MET A 223 1.57 -9.85 1.80
C MET A 223 0.77 -10.54 0.69
N PHE A 224 1.04 -10.21 -0.57
CA PHE A 224 0.40 -10.88 -1.71
C PHE A 224 0.72 -12.37 -1.76
N GLU A 225 1.96 -12.77 -1.53
CA GLU A 225 2.35 -14.17 -1.45
C GLU A 225 1.60 -14.91 -0.32
N CYS A 226 1.37 -14.23 0.80
CA CYS A 226 0.56 -14.76 1.90
C CYS A 226 -0.92 -14.90 1.51
N GLN A 227 -1.49 -13.88 0.86
CA GLN A 227 -2.88 -13.90 0.39
C GLN A 227 -3.10 -14.97 -0.68
N ILE A 228 -2.20 -15.08 -1.66
CA ILE A 228 -2.26 -16.13 -2.69
C ILE A 228 -2.24 -17.52 -2.05
N ARG A 229 -1.39 -17.75 -1.06
CA ARG A 229 -1.36 -19.02 -0.33
C ARG A 229 -2.69 -19.34 0.35
N TYR A 230 -3.30 -18.34 1.02
CA TYR A 230 -4.61 -18.49 1.65
C TYR A 230 -5.71 -18.78 0.61
N ILE A 231 -5.70 -18.09 -0.53
CA ILE A 231 -6.63 -18.31 -1.64
C ILE A 231 -6.50 -19.73 -2.18
N LEU A 232 -5.27 -20.17 -2.46
CA LEU A 232 -5.02 -21.53 -2.95
C LEU A 232 -5.47 -22.59 -1.94
N ALA A 233 -5.17 -22.40 -0.66
CA ALA A 233 -5.64 -23.30 0.40
C ALA A 233 -7.18 -23.33 0.50
N SER A 234 -7.84 -22.20 0.24
CA SER A 234 -9.30 -22.12 0.20
C SER A 234 -9.88 -22.91 -0.99
N ILE A 235 -9.29 -22.76 -2.18
CA ILE A 235 -9.68 -23.51 -3.39
C ILE A 235 -9.45 -25.01 -3.17
N GLU A 236 -8.29 -25.40 -2.64
CA GLU A 236 -8.02 -26.80 -2.31
C GLU A 236 -9.02 -27.37 -1.30
N LEU A 237 -9.43 -26.57 -0.31
CA LEU A 237 -10.41 -26.98 0.69
C LEU A 237 -11.78 -27.24 0.03
N VAL A 238 -12.25 -26.35 -0.86
CA VAL A 238 -13.48 -26.53 -1.63
C VAL A 238 -13.41 -27.81 -2.46
N ALA A 239 -12.31 -28.04 -3.17
CA ALA A 239 -12.12 -29.22 -3.99
C ALA A 239 -12.12 -30.52 -3.17
N ARG A 240 -11.39 -30.56 -2.04
CA ARG A 240 -11.30 -31.75 -1.17
C ARG A 240 -12.62 -32.09 -0.49
N THR A 241 -13.43 -31.09 -0.19
CA THR A 241 -14.72 -31.29 0.49
C THR A 241 -15.88 -31.46 -0.50
N ASN A 242 -15.61 -31.43 -1.79
CA ASN A 242 -16.60 -31.46 -2.85
C ASN A 242 -17.70 -30.39 -2.67
N SER A 243 -17.31 -29.22 -2.14
CA SER A 243 -18.21 -28.08 -1.92
C SER A 243 -18.30 -27.20 -3.16
N ARG A 244 -19.38 -26.42 -3.31
CA ARG A 244 -19.55 -25.43 -4.38
C ARG A 244 -18.98 -24.08 -4.01
N SER A 245 -18.99 -23.77 -2.72
CA SER A 245 -18.52 -22.45 -2.26
C SER A 245 -17.89 -22.50 -0.89
N ILE A 246 -17.02 -21.51 -0.68
CA ILE A 246 -16.43 -21.14 0.59
C ILE A 246 -16.73 -19.67 0.88
N GLU A 247 -17.10 -19.37 2.10
CA GLU A 247 -17.42 -18.02 2.56
C GLU A 247 -16.95 -17.85 3.99
N VAL A 248 -16.34 -16.70 4.32
CA VAL A 248 -16.02 -16.37 5.71
C VAL A 248 -17.29 -16.05 6.49
N THR A 249 -17.37 -16.48 7.74
CA THR A 249 -18.50 -16.15 8.62
C THR A 249 -18.42 -14.68 9.06
N ALA A 250 -19.58 -14.04 9.26
CA ALA A 250 -19.63 -12.66 9.77
C ALA A 250 -18.91 -12.54 11.13
N ALA A 251 -19.15 -13.48 12.04
CA ALA A 251 -18.52 -13.49 13.36
C ALA A 251 -16.99 -13.56 13.31
N ALA A 252 -16.42 -14.38 12.39
CA ALA A 252 -14.97 -14.46 12.23
C ALA A 252 -14.39 -13.16 11.65
N CYS A 253 -15.10 -12.54 10.71
CA CYS A 253 -14.68 -11.26 10.12
C CYS A 253 -14.74 -10.13 11.16
N GLU A 254 -15.81 -10.01 11.93
CA GLU A 254 -15.96 -9.04 13.00
C GLU A 254 -14.87 -9.17 14.07
N GLU A 255 -14.64 -10.39 14.56
CA GLU A 255 -13.62 -10.65 15.57
C GLU A 255 -12.21 -10.34 15.06
N PHE A 256 -11.91 -10.69 13.80
CA PHE A 256 -10.65 -10.33 13.17
C PHE A 256 -10.47 -8.81 13.11
N ASN A 257 -11.48 -8.07 12.60
CA ASN A 257 -11.40 -6.62 12.48
C ASN A 257 -11.37 -5.93 13.85
N ARG A 258 -12.08 -6.43 14.85
CA ARG A 258 -11.99 -5.94 16.23
C ARG A 258 -10.57 -6.04 16.79
N ARG A 259 -9.89 -7.18 16.58
CA ARG A 259 -8.49 -7.38 16.99
C ARG A 259 -7.55 -6.49 16.20
N LEU A 260 -7.80 -6.32 14.90
CA LEU A 260 -7.02 -5.45 14.03
C LEU A 260 -7.11 -3.99 14.50
N GLN A 261 -8.32 -3.47 14.73
CA GLN A 261 -8.52 -2.10 15.23
C GLN A 261 -7.84 -1.87 16.59
N LYS A 262 -7.88 -2.84 17.51
CA LYS A 262 -7.14 -2.76 18.78
C LYS A 262 -5.62 -2.63 18.57
N LYS A 263 -5.05 -3.33 17.60
CA LYS A 263 -3.62 -3.19 17.25
C LYS A 263 -3.33 -1.83 16.60
N LEU A 264 -4.21 -1.36 15.72
CA LEU A 264 -4.07 -0.09 15.03
C LEU A 264 -4.18 1.11 15.99
N ALA A 265 -5.04 1.05 16.99
CA ALA A 265 -5.17 2.08 18.03
C ALA A 265 -3.87 2.34 18.80
N SER A 266 -2.98 1.36 18.89
CA SER A 266 -1.67 1.50 19.53
C SER A 266 -0.53 1.84 18.56
N ALA A 267 -0.80 2.00 17.28
CA ALA A 267 0.18 2.38 16.27
C ALA A 267 0.31 3.92 16.15
N VAL A 268 1.40 4.38 15.57
CA VAL A 268 1.63 5.81 15.34
C VAL A 268 0.56 6.47 14.47
N TRP A 269 -0.14 5.69 13.65
CA TRP A 269 -1.23 6.17 12.78
C TRP A 269 -2.45 6.68 13.55
N ALA A 270 -2.70 6.15 14.73
CA ALA A 270 -3.81 6.61 15.59
C ALA A 270 -3.58 8.01 16.18
N LYS A 271 -2.36 8.56 16.05
CA LYS A 271 -2.00 9.90 16.53
C LYS A 271 -2.22 11.00 15.47
N LEU A 272 -2.82 10.65 14.34
CA LEU A 272 -3.09 11.58 13.24
C LEU A 272 -4.58 11.91 13.20
N ASP A 273 -4.91 13.20 13.20
CA ASP A 273 -6.29 13.66 13.07
C ASP A 273 -6.83 13.43 11.65
N HIS A 274 -5.96 13.56 10.65
CA HIS A 274 -6.29 13.37 9.23
C HIS A 274 -5.23 12.52 8.52
N SER A 275 -5.66 11.41 7.96
CA SER A 275 -4.80 10.54 7.14
C SER A 275 -5.62 9.86 6.05
N TRP A 276 -4.99 9.63 4.90
CA TRP A 276 -5.55 8.82 3.81
C TRP A 276 -5.77 7.34 4.19
N TYR A 277 -5.37 6.94 5.39
CA TYR A 277 -5.65 5.63 5.97
C TYR A 277 -7.00 5.56 6.70
N ILE A 278 -7.63 6.72 6.98
CA ILE A 278 -8.80 6.81 7.86
C ILE A 278 -10.06 7.06 7.04
N SER A 279 -11.09 6.27 7.31
CA SER A 279 -12.46 6.47 6.81
C SER A 279 -13.43 6.24 7.94
N GLY A 280 -14.40 7.15 8.14
CA GLY A 280 -15.39 7.04 9.22
C GLY A 280 -14.79 6.93 10.62
N GLY A 281 -13.63 7.58 10.86
CA GLY A 281 -12.92 7.53 12.16
C GLY A 281 -12.15 6.23 12.44
N LYS A 282 -12.15 5.27 11.50
CA LYS A 282 -11.39 4.01 11.60
C LYS A 282 -10.21 3.98 10.63
N ILE A 283 -9.11 3.35 11.01
CA ILE A 283 -8.01 3.04 10.08
C ILE A 283 -8.41 1.79 9.31
N VAL A 284 -8.79 1.96 8.03
CA VAL A 284 -9.34 0.87 7.21
C VAL A 284 -8.32 0.18 6.31
N ASN A 285 -7.17 0.83 6.00
CA ASN A 285 -6.22 0.30 5.03
C ASN A 285 -5.18 -0.63 5.64
N ASN A 286 -4.68 -0.29 6.84
CA ASN A 286 -3.40 -0.80 7.32
C ASN A 286 -3.51 -2.12 8.10
N TRP A 287 -2.51 -2.97 7.94
CA TRP A 287 -2.21 -4.08 8.83
C TRP A 287 -1.44 -3.57 10.05
N GLY A 288 -1.95 -3.82 11.25
CA GLY A 288 -1.36 -3.35 12.51
C GLY A 288 -0.35 -4.32 13.15
N GLY A 289 -0.11 -5.47 12.54
CA GLY A 289 0.80 -6.50 13.04
C GLY A 289 2.12 -6.60 12.26
N SER A 290 2.99 -7.52 12.68
CA SER A 290 4.17 -7.90 11.93
C SER A 290 3.81 -8.73 10.69
N THR A 291 4.67 -8.77 9.67
CA THR A 291 4.46 -9.62 8.50
C THR A 291 4.56 -11.11 8.87
N VAL A 292 5.34 -11.46 9.88
CA VAL A 292 5.38 -12.82 10.45
C VAL A 292 4.02 -13.24 10.98
N SER A 293 3.35 -12.37 11.74
CA SER A 293 2.02 -12.67 12.27
C SER A 293 0.96 -12.80 11.18
N TYR A 294 1.11 -12.05 10.08
CA TYR A 294 0.24 -12.16 8.92
C TYR A 294 0.45 -13.49 8.19
N TRP A 295 1.70 -13.84 7.91
CA TRP A 295 2.06 -15.12 7.31
C TRP A 295 1.52 -16.31 8.11
N TRP A 296 1.61 -16.24 9.45
CA TRP A 296 1.11 -17.30 10.32
C TRP A 296 -0.41 -17.47 10.21
N GLN A 297 -1.16 -16.37 10.12
CA GLN A 297 -2.62 -16.39 10.02
C GLN A 297 -3.11 -16.83 8.65
N THR A 298 -2.33 -16.58 7.60
CA THR A 298 -2.71 -16.88 6.20
C THR A 298 -2.16 -18.22 5.69
N ARG A 299 -1.38 -18.95 6.49
CA ARG A 299 -0.74 -20.20 6.03
C ARG A 299 -1.72 -21.35 5.78
N SER A 300 -2.90 -21.30 6.38
CA SER A 300 -3.96 -22.28 6.26
C SER A 300 -5.31 -21.65 6.51
N VAL A 301 -6.37 -22.29 5.99
CA VAL A 301 -7.75 -21.87 6.24
C VAL A 301 -8.19 -22.42 7.59
N ASP A 302 -8.59 -21.54 8.50
CA ASP A 302 -9.25 -21.94 9.74
C ASP A 302 -10.69 -22.39 9.45
N ARG A 303 -10.97 -23.66 9.68
CA ARG A 303 -12.29 -24.28 9.41
C ARG A 303 -13.41 -23.65 10.22
N GLY A 304 -13.12 -23.14 11.41
CA GLY A 304 -14.09 -22.46 12.27
C GLY A 304 -14.46 -21.06 11.76
N SER A 305 -13.62 -20.46 10.92
CA SER A 305 -13.84 -19.13 10.36
C SER A 305 -14.64 -19.13 9.05
N VAL A 306 -14.83 -20.30 8.42
CA VAL A 306 -15.46 -20.40 7.09
C VAL A 306 -16.66 -21.33 7.08
N ARG A 307 -17.60 -21.05 6.19
CA ARG A 307 -18.71 -21.91 5.81
C ARG A 307 -18.45 -22.50 4.43
N LEU A 308 -18.64 -23.80 4.30
CA LEU A 308 -18.65 -24.51 3.02
C LEU A 308 -20.08 -24.89 2.68
N GLU A 309 -20.53 -24.63 1.46
CA GLU A 309 -21.90 -24.88 1.06
C GLU A 309 -21.99 -25.66 -0.26
N GLY A 310 -23.01 -26.50 -0.32
CA GLY A 310 -23.37 -27.30 -1.48
C GLY A 310 -22.39 -28.45 -1.73
N VAL A 311 -22.90 -29.51 -2.29
CA VAL A 311 -22.08 -30.58 -2.87
C VAL A 311 -21.97 -30.27 -4.36
N SER A 312 -20.75 -30.20 -4.90
CA SER A 312 -20.55 -30.09 -6.34
C SER A 312 -21.04 -31.38 -6.98
N GLU A 313 -22.05 -31.31 -7.84
CA GLU A 313 -22.25 -32.37 -8.82
C GLU A 313 -20.97 -32.43 -9.65
N ARG A 314 -20.23 -33.52 -9.61
CA ARG A 314 -19.11 -33.74 -10.52
C ARG A 314 -19.67 -33.58 -11.93
N LEU A 315 -19.21 -32.62 -12.68
CA LEU A 315 -19.40 -32.63 -14.12
C LEU A 315 -18.91 -34.02 -14.59
N PRO A 316 -19.72 -34.78 -15.33
CA PRO A 316 -19.26 -36.05 -15.89
C PRO A 316 -17.94 -35.74 -16.62
N ALA A 317 -16.93 -36.57 -16.37
CA ALA A 317 -15.64 -36.43 -17.03
C ALA A 317 -15.94 -36.34 -18.52
N GLY A 318 -15.69 -35.16 -19.11
CA GLY A 318 -15.96 -34.93 -20.52
C GLY A 318 -15.24 -36.03 -21.29
N ASP A 319 -16.00 -36.79 -22.03
CA ASP A 319 -15.50 -37.76 -22.97
C ASP A 319 -14.57 -37.00 -23.93
N THR A 320 -13.27 -37.10 -23.68
CA THR A 320 -12.27 -36.65 -24.62
C THR A 320 -12.23 -37.65 -25.78
N GLY A 321 -13.34 -37.66 -26.50
CA GLY A 321 -13.43 -38.32 -27.80
C GLY A 321 -12.38 -37.69 -28.73
N THR A 322 -11.22 -38.33 -28.76
CA THR A 322 -10.18 -38.10 -29.77
C THR A 322 -10.77 -38.45 -31.13
N ASP A 323 -11.53 -37.56 -31.75
CA ASP A 323 -11.78 -37.63 -33.19
C ASP A 323 -10.55 -37.09 -33.93
N ARG A 324 -9.57 -38.00 -34.06
CA ARG A 324 -8.42 -37.85 -34.96
C ARG A 324 -8.74 -38.52 -36.26
N THR A 325 -9.68 -37.98 -37.03
CA THR A 325 -9.81 -38.38 -38.44
C THR A 325 -10.59 -37.32 -39.20
N ALA A 326 -9.91 -36.36 -39.78
CA ALA A 326 -10.25 -35.69 -41.02
C ALA A 326 -9.34 -34.46 -41.24
N MET A 327 -8.15 -34.66 -41.76
CA MET A 327 -7.47 -33.73 -42.67
C MET A 327 -6.39 -34.51 -43.44
N ALA A 328 -6.86 -35.28 -44.41
CA ALA A 328 -6.08 -35.67 -45.55
C ALA A 328 -7.02 -35.56 -46.77
N GLY A 329 -6.78 -34.49 -47.53
CA GLY A 329 -7.50 -34.17 -48.78
C GLY A 329 -7.03 -32.82 -49.25
#